data_5bd77c4e0848100d255ed08e17d5f8e2
#
_entry.id   5bd77c4e0848100d255ed08e17d5f8e2
#
_cell.length_a   1.000
_cell.length_b   1.000
_cell.length_c   1.000
_cell.angle_alpha   90.00
_cell.angle_beta   90.00
_cell.angle_gamma   90.00
#
_symmetry.space_group_name_H-M   'P 1'
#
loop_
_entity.id
_entity.type
_entity.pdbx_description
1 polymer ?
#
loop_
_entity_poly.entity_id
_entity_poly.type
_entity_poly.pdbx_seq_one_letter_code
_entity_poly.pdbx_strand_id
1 'polypeptide(L)'
;CVTIVPAEVSLHKFFGTTGFSECFSTRKVELLRSMVGVPAAGDTLERVDPETYNRLREELLAETLHVVYSDSLVAYQEGLSHMANGALFRLRVAGSEGLACTEYLDDDTVMVKELLIPQPGMAGAAALIGAEMPAVRYHLRTPPFWDGVSGSYLQAFAMVKWYDAALEREWREYRRGYMGLGFD
;
A
#
# COMPACT_ATOMS: atom_id res chain seq x y z
N CYS A 1 2.96 3.04 -22.16
CA CYS A 1 1.69 2.65 -21.55
C CYS A 1 1.06 3.82 -20.80
N VAL A 2 -0.23 3.68 -20.47
CA VAL A 2 -0.96 4.57 -19.56
C VAL A 2 -1.54 3.71 -18.46
N THR A 3 -1.39 4.16 -17.21
CA THR A 3 -1.90 3.46 -16.03
C THR A 3 -3.01 4.27 -15.39
N ILE A 4 -4.06 3.61 -14.93
CA ILE A 4 -5.15 4.19 -14.17
C ILE A 4 -5.43 3.36 -12.92
N VAL A 5 -5.90 4.02 -11.86
CA VAL A 5 -6.48 3.37 -10.69
C VAL A 5 -7.98 3.68 -10.72
N PRO A 6 -8.84 2.71 -11.09
CA PRO A 6 -10.28 2.93 -11.06
C PRO A 6 -10.76 3.14 -9.62
N ALA A 7 -11.55 4.20 -9.39
CA ALA A 7 -12.06 4.54 -8.06
C ALA A 7 -12.99 3.44 -7.48
N GLU A 8 -13.64 2.67 -8.36
CA GLU A 8 -14.56 1.59 -7.97
C GLU A 8 -14.33 0.33 -8.82
N VAL A 9 -14.60 -0.83 -8.25
CA VAL A 9 -14.50 -2.12 -8.94
C VAL A 9 -15.37 -2.18 -10.21
N SER A 10 -16.53 -1.52 -10.21
CA SER A 10 -17.43 -1.44 -11.37
C SER A 10 -16.76 -0.78 -12.58
N LEU A 11 -15.85 0.17 -12.38
CA LEU A 11 -15.14 0.90 -13.42
C LEU A 11 -14.08 0.04 -14.14
N HIS A 12 -13.58 -1.03 -13.53
CA HIS A 12 -12.66 -1.96 -14.20
C HIS A 12 -13.28 -2.54 -15.49
N LYS A 13 -14.57 -2.91 -15.43
CA LYS A 13 -15.28 -3.39 -16.61
C LYS A 13 -15.39 -2.31 -17.69
N PHE A 14 -15.70 -1.08 -17.31
CA PHE A 14 -15.80 0.05 -18.25
C PHE A 14 -14.44 0.31 -18.91
N PHE A 15 -13.37 0.45 -18.16
CA PHE A 15 -12.04 0.69 -18.72
C PHE A 15 -11.54 -0.49 -19.56
N GLY A 16 -11.93 -1.72 -19.22
CA GLY A 16 -11.67 -2.89 -20.06
C GLY A 16 -12.20 -2.76 -21.48
N THR A 17 -13.37 -2.12 -21.68
CA THR A 17 -13.91 -1.86 -23.02
C THR A 17 -13.12 -0.82 -23.82
N THR A 18 -12.29 -0.02 -23.16
CA THR A 18 -11.44 1.00 -23.79
C THR A 18 -9.99 0.55 -23.99
N GLY A 19 -9.73 -0.76 -23.78
CA GLY A 19 -8.42 -1.37 -24.04
C GLY A 19 -7.45 -1.35 -22.85
N PHE A 20 -7.94 -1.09 -21.64
CA PHE A 20 -7.15 -1.31 -20.43
C PHE A 20 -7.28 -2.76 -19.96
N SER A 21 -6.20 -3.29 -19.41
CA SER A 21 -6.17 -4.62 -18.77
C SER A 21 -5.69 -4.50 -17.33
N GLU A 22 -6.19 -5.39 -16.47
CA GLU A 22 -5.75 -5.47 -15.09
C GLU A 22 -4.29 -5.93 -15.03
N CYS A 23 -3.43 -5.13 -14.44
CA CYS A 23 -2.00 -5.39 -14.36
C CYS A 23 -1.46 -5.40 -12.94
N PHE A 24 -2.10 -4.65 -12.02
CA PHE A 24 -1.67 -4.55 -10.64
C PHE A 24 -2.76 -5.04 -9.71
N SER A 25 -2.33 -5.71 -8.66
CA SER A 25 -3.19 -6.12 -7.55
C SER A 25 -2.63 -5.59 -6.24
N THR A 26 -3.45 -5.54 -5.24
CA THR A 26 -3.05 -5.31 -3.86
C THR A 26 -3.66 -6.40 -2.98
N ARG A 27 -2.98 -6.77 -1.92
CA ARG A 27 -3.54 -7.61 -0.88
C ARG A 27 -4.19 -6.71 0.16
N LYS A 28 -5.44 -6.98 0.48
CA LYS A 28 -6.20 -6.22 1.48
C LYS A 28 -6.54 -7.08 2.68
N VAL A 29 -6.61 -6.44 3.84
CA VAL A 29 -7.22 -6.99 5.04
C VAL A 29 -7.95 -5.88 5.79
N GLU A 30 -9.10 -6.22 6.36
CA GLU A 30 -9.86 -5.34 7.24
C GLU A 30 -9.77 -5.87 8.67
N LEU A 31 -9.35 -5.01 9.57
CA LEU A 31 -9.22 -5.34 10.99
C LEU A 31 -10.15 -4.46 11.83
N LEU A 32 -10.84 -5.06 12.76
CA LEU A 32 -11.52 -4.31 13.83
C LEU A 32 -10.51 -3.94 14.90
N ARG A 33 -10.78 -2.88 15.66
CA ARG A 33 -9.94 -2.47 16.80
C ARG A 33 -9.68 -3.61 17.80
N SER A 34 -10.67 -4.47 17.99
CA SER A 34 -10.55 -5.65 18.88
C SER A 34 -9.56 -6.71 18.37
N MET A 35 -9.22 -6.69 17.09
CA MET A 35 -8.24 -7.60 16.46
C MET A 35 -6.83 -7.02 16.46
N VAL A 36 -6.71 -5.71 16.72
CA VAL A 36 -5.43 -5.00 16.76
C VAL A 36 -4.89 -5.08 18.18
N GLY A 37 -3.71 -5.68 18.33
CA GLY A 37 -3.03 -5.83 19.61
C GLY A 37 -2.52 -4.50 20.18
N VAL A 38 -1.63 -4.61 21.17
CA VAL A 38 -0.86 -3.49 21.71
C VAL A 38 0.58 -3.58 21.21
N PRO A 39 1.28 -2.45 21.01
CA PRO A 39 2.69 -2.48 20.61
C PRO A 39 3.56 -3.24 21.61
N ALA A 40 4.50 -4.02 21.12
CA ALA A 40 5.49 -4.68 21.96
C ALA A 40 6.57 -3.69 22.41
N ALA A 41 7.22 -3.98 23.53
CA ALA A 41 8.33 -3.18 24.00
C ALA A 41 9.49 -3.22 22.98
N GLY A 42 9.95 -2.05 22.55
CA GLY A 42 11.02 -1.91 21.56
C GLY A 42 10.54 -1.76 20.12
N ASP A 43 9.27 -2.01 19.82
CA ASP A 43 8.69 -1.65 18.53
C ASP A 43 8.52 -0.12 18.44
N THR A 44 8.78 0.45 17.25
CA THR A 44 8.72 1.91 17.04
C THR A 44 7.98 2.27 15.77
N LEU A 45 7.30 3.42 15.82
CA LEU A 45 6.69 4.10 14.70
C LEU A 45 7.18 5.54 14.68
N GLU A 46 7.71 5.98 13.56
CA GLU A 46 8.34 7.28 13.40
C GLU A 46 7.82 7.95 12.12
N ARG A 47 7.40 9.21 12.21
CA ARG A 47 7.07 10.00 11.01
C ARG A 47 8.34 10.31 10.24
N VAL A 48 8.27 10.16 8.92
CA VAL A 48 9.40 10.44 8.03
C VAL A 48 8.98 11.36 6.90
N ASP A 49 9.96 12.09 6.37
CA ASP A 49 9.78 12.92 5.18
C ASP A 49 9.64 12.07 3.90
N PRO A 50 9.11 12.65 2.81
CA PRO A 50 8.90 11.94 1.54
C PRO A 50 10.15 11.34 0.92
N GLU A 51 11.30 12.02 1.00
CA GLU A 51 12.57 11.54 0.44
C GLU A 51 13.05 10.30 1.20
N THR A 52 12.99 10.35 2.53
CA THR A 52 13.32 9.20 3.39
C THR A 52 12.37 8.03 3.14
N TYR A 53 11.06 8.29 3.05
CA TYR A 53 10.07 7.27 2.74
C TYR A 53 10.36 6.61 1.40
N ASN A 54 10.54 7.39 0.35
CA ASN A 54 10.75 6.90 -1.00
C ASN A 54 12.03 6.06 -1.11
N ARG A 55 13.14 6.53 -0.53
CA ARG A 55 14.39 5.77 -0.50
C ARG A 55 14.24 4.42 0.19
N LEU A 56 13.61 4.38 1.37
CA LEU A 56 13.37 3.14 2.11
C LEU A 56 12.38 2.23 1.37
N ARG A 57 11.40 2.81 0.66
CA ARG A 57 10.46 2.07 -0.18
C ARG A 57 11.19 1.33 -1.29
N GLU A 58 12.09 2.00 -2.01
CA GLU A 58 12.89 1.40 -3.07
C GLU A 58 13.82 0.30 -2.52
N GLU A 59 14.39 0.47 -1.33
CA GLU A 59 15.19 -0.56 -0.66
C GLU A 59 14.35 -1.80 -0.32
N LEU A 60 13.15 -1.62 0.24
CA LEU A 60 12.24 -2.72 0.60
C LEU A 60 11.66 -3.47 -0.61
N LEU A 61 11.58 -2.81 -1.76
CA LEU A 61 11.01 -3.34 -3.00
C LEU A 61 12.08 -3.74 -4.05
N ALA A 62 13.38 -3.62 -3.74
CA ALA A 62 14.48 -3.76 -4.69
C ALA A 62 14.45 -5.05 -5.55
N GLU A 63 14.01 -6.17 -4.98
CA GLU A 63 13.95 -7.47 -5.67
C GLU A 63 12.57 -7.73 -6.33
N THR A 64 11.75 -6.68 -6.50
CA THR A 64 10.38 -6.81 -7.01
C THR A 64 10.14 -5.93 -8.22
N LEU A 65 9.17 -6.32 -9.05
CA LEU A 65 8.66 -5.47 -10.13
C LEU A 65 7.64 -4.50 -9.52
N HIS A 66 8.00 -3.22 -9.42
CA HIS A 66 7.14 -2.20 -8.83
C HIS A 66 7.22 -0.87 -9.57
N VAL A 67 6.25 -0.01 -9.31
CA VAL A 67 6.26 1.36 -9.83
C VAL A 67 7.19 2.22 -8.97
N VAL A 68 8.20 2.80 -9.61
CA VAL A 68 9.11 3.78 -8.99
C VAL A 68 8.45 5.15 -9.00
N TYR A 69 8.43 5.82 -7.87
CA TYR A 69 7.91 7.17 -7.73
C TYR A 69 9.04 8.19 -7.61
N SER A 70 8.80 9.41 -8.10
CA SER A 70 9.66 10.55 -7.75
C SER A 70 9.34 11.04 -6.34
N ASP A 71 10.32 11.67 -5.68
CA ASP A 71 10.12 12.27 -4.36
C ASP A 71 8.98 13.30 -4.35
N SER A 72 8.80 14.02 -5.48
CA SER A 72 7.69 14.96 -5.63
C SER A 72 6.31 14.30 -5.66
N LEU A 73 6.19 13.07 -6.18
CA LEU A 73 4.94 12.30 -6.12
C LEU A 73 4.68 11.76 -4.71
N VAL A 74 5.72 11.31 -4.02
CA VAL A 74 5.60 10.89 -2.62
C VAL A 74 5.24 12.08 -1.72
N ALA A 75 5.83 13.27 -1.97
CA ALA A 75 5.46 14.51 -1.29
C ALA A 75 4.00 14.92 -1.56
N TYR A 76 3.50 14.71 -2.78
CA TYR A 76 2.09 14.92 -3.08
C TYR A 76 1.20 13.95 -2.27
N GLN A 77 1.58 12.67 -2.18
CA GLN A 77 0.85 11.70 -1.34
C GLN A 77 0.90 12.08 0.14
N GLU A 78 2.05 12.53 0.63
CA GLU A 78 2.16 13.03 2.03
C GLU A 78 1.17 14.17 2.28
N GLY A 79 1.09 15.13 1.33
CA GLY A 79 0.13 16.22 1.41
C GLY A 79 -1.32 15.74 1.50
N LEU A 80 -1.71 14.73 0.70
CA LEU A 80 -3.04 14.11 0.78
C LEU A 80 -3.25 13.43 2.13
N SER A 81 -2.29 12.62 2.57
CA SER A 81 -2.34 11.95 3.86
C SER A 81 -2.46 12.94 5.03
N HIS A 82 -1.70 14.04 4.98
CA HIS A 82 -1.76 15.08 6.01
C HIS A 82 -3.14 15.77 6.07
N MET A 83 -3.74 16.06 4.91
CA MET A 83 -5.11 16.61 4.85
C MET A 83 -6.15 15.67 5.47
N ALA A 84 -5.89 14.37 5.43
CA ALA A 84 -6.72 13.32 6.03
C ALA A 84 -6.19 12.87 7.42
N ASN A 85 -5.47 13.72 8.14
CA ASN A 85 -4.88 13.46 9.47
C ASN A 85 -4.00 12.20 9.53
N GLY A 86 -3.42 11.80 8.42
CA GLY A 86 -2.47 10.70 8.32
C GLY A 86 -1.03 11.18 8.15
N ALA A 87 -0.14 10.26 7.81
CA ALA A 87 1.27 10.56 7.59
C ALA A 87 2.00 9.41 6.86
N LEU A 88 3.27 9.67 6.53
CA LEU A 88 4.24 8.66 6.13
C LEU A 88 5.01 8.21 7.38
N PHE A 89 5.08 6.90 7.61
CA PHE A 89 5.73 6.31 8.76
C PHE A 89 6.80 5.30 8.37
N ARG A 90 7.89 5.32 9.13
CA ARG A 90 8.83 4.21 9.26
C ARG A 90 8.45 3.37 10.47
N LEU A 91 8.52 2.06 10.32
CA LEU A 91 8.19 1.08 11.34
C LEU A 91 9.43 0.26 11.69
N ARG A 92 9.57 -0.11 12.96
CA ARG A 92 10.46 -1.19 13.39
C ARG A 92 9.68 -2.12 14.29
N VAL A 93 9.57 -3.38 13.86
CA VAL A 93 8.79 -4.40 14.57
C VAL A 93 9.63 -5.67 14.66
N ALA A 94 9.93 -6.11 15.86
CA ALA A 94 10.73 -7.31 16.11
C ALA A 94 12.05 -7.34 15.32
N GLY A 95 12.70 -6.18 15.13
CA GLY A 95 13.95 -6.03 14.40
C GLY A 95 13.79 -5.90 12.86
N SER A 96 12.59 -6.04 12.32
CA SER A 96 12.32 -5.79 10.91
C SER A 96 11.96 -4.34 10.66
N GLU A 97 12.47 -3.75 9.58
CA GLU A 97 12.05 -2.43 9.09
C GLU A 97 10.83 -2.55 8.19
N GLY A 98 10.01 -1.51 8.21
CA GLY A 98 8.86 -1.37 7.34
C GLY A 98 8.45 0.09 7.15
N LEU A 99 7.45 0.30 6.29
CA LEU A 99 6.86 1.60 6.00
C LEU A 99 5.35 1.52 6.02
N ALA A 100 4.70 2.62 6.37
CA ALA A 100 3.27 2.79 6.21
C ALA A 100 2.93 4.20 5.71
N CYS A 101 2.01 4.26 4.73
CA CYS A 101 1.33 5.48 4.32
C CYS A 101 -0.11 5.39 4.81
N THR A 102 -0.54 6.34 5.63
CA THR A 102 -1.82 6.26 6.33
C THR A 102 -2.67 7.50 6.13
N GLU A 103 -3.98 7.35 6.28
CA GLU A 103 -4.96 8.44 6.32
C GLU A 103 -6.22 8.00 7.06
N TYR A 104 -7.01 8.93 7.59
CA TYR A 104 -8.37 8.66 8.01
C TYR A 104 -9.31 8.74 6.82
N LEU A 105 -10.14 7.72 6.59
CA LEU A 105 -11.23 7.78 5.61
C LEU A 105 -12.46 8.48 6.21
N ASP A 106 -12.68 8.27 7.49
CA ASP A 106 -13.72 8.86 8.32
C ASP A 106 -13.28 8.81 9.80
N ASP A 107 -14.10 9.29 10.72
CA ASP A 107 -13.77 9.35 12.15
C ASP A 107 -13.51 7.98 12.79
N ASP A 108 -13.99 6.91 12.16
CA ASP A 108 -13.94 5.54 12.69
C ASP A 108 -13.01 4.60 11.90
N THR A 109 -12.48 5.05 10.77
CA THR A 109 -11.77 4.18 9.84
C THR A 109 -10.42 4.75 9.40
N VAL A 110 -9.35 4.02 9.67
CA VAL A 110 -8.01 4.31 9.14
C VAL A 110 -7.74 3.45 7.91
N MET A 111 -7.30 4.09 6.83
CA MET A 111 -6.73 3.45 5.65
C MET A 111 -5.20 3.46 5.76
N VAL A 112 -4.59 2.30 5.66
CA VAL A 112 -3.16 2.16 5.40
C VAL A 112 -3.00 1.87 3.92
N LYS A 113 -2.79 2.93 3.14
CA LYS A 113 -2.70 2.88 1.66
C LYS A 113 -1.56 2.00 1.17
N GLU A 114 -0.46 2.00 1.90
CA GLU A 114 0.69 1.15 1.66
C GLU A 114 1.27 0.69 3.00
N LEU A 115 1.39 -0.62 3.20
CA LEU A 115 2.09 -1.21 4.32
C LEU A 115 3.18 -2.14 3.78
N LEU A 116 4.42 -1.73 3.93
CA LEU A 116 5.60 -2.48 3.51
C LEU A 116 6.32 -3.02 4.74
N ILE A 117 5.94 -4.20 5.16
CA ILE A 117 6.63 -4.95 6.20
C ILE A 117 6.41 -6.45 5.97
N PRO A 118 7.45 -7.31 6.09
CA PRO A 118 7.29 -8.74 5.98
C PRO A 118 6.23 -9.30 6.94
N GLN A 119 5.60 -10.39 6.54
CA GLN A 119 4.45 -10.98 7.24
C GLN A 119 4.63 -11.15 8.77
N PRO A 120 5.77 -11.59 9.30
CA PRO A 120 5.94 -11.69 10.76
C PRO A 120 5.76 -10.35 11.50
N GLY A 121 6.04 -9.20 10.84
CA GLY A 121 5.90 -7.86 11.41
C GLY A 121 4.50 -7.25 11.29
N MET A 122 3.59 -7.81 10.50
CA MET A 122 2.30 -7.17 10.19
C MET A 122 1.42 -6.94 11.43
N ALA A 123 1.38 -7.89 12.36
CA ALA A 123 0.58 -7.73 13.58
C ALA A 123 1.11 -6.61 14.47
N GLY A 124 2.43 -6.51 14.63
CA GLY A 124 3.08 -5.42 15.38
C GLY A 124 2.91 -4.07 14.68
N ALA A 125 3.01 -4.03 13.34
CA ALA A 125 2.75 -2.82 12.56
C ALA A 125 1.31 -2.33 12.75
N ALA A 126 0.32 -3.23 12.68
CA ALA A 126 -1.07 -2.88 12.97
C ALA A 126 -1.25 -2.36 14.40
N ALA A 127 -0.55 -2.96 15.38
CA ALA A 127 -0.59 -2.50 16.77
C ALA A 127 -0.03 -1.08 16.95
N LEU A 128 1.13 -0.78 16.30
CA LEU A 128 1.74 0.54 16.30
C LEU A 128 0.82 1.59 15.67
N ILE A 129 0.28 1.28 14.48
CA ILE A 129 -0.66 2.18 13.77
C ILE A 129 -1.92 2.39 14.62
N GLY A 130 -2.47 1.34 15.23
CA GLY A 130 -3.65 1.44 16.07
C GLY A 130 -3.43 2.20 17.38
N ALA A 131 -2.21 2.32 17.87
CA ALA A 131 -1.84 3.15 19.00
C ALA A 131 -1.69 4.63 18.63
N GLU A 132 -1.08 4.92 17.46
CA GLU A 132 -0.89 6.29 16.94
C GLU A 132 -2.18 6.87 16.37
N MET A 133 -2.98 6.04 15.68
CA MET A 133 -4.20 6.44 14.99
C MET A 133 -5.39 5.61 15.48
N PRO A 134 -5.99 5.97 16.64
CA PRO A 134 -7.12 5.23 17.20
C PRO A 134 -8.33 5.27 16.28
N ALA A 135 -8.87 4.09 15.93
CA ALA A 135 -10.07 3.95 15.10
C ALA A 135 -10.81 2.65 15.43
N VAL A 136 -12.02 2.50 14.92
CA VAL A 136 -12.83 1.28 15.05
C VAL A 136 -12.41 0.23 14.03
N ARG A 137 -11.98 0.67 12.84
CA ARG A 137 -11.63 -0.18 11.70
C ARG A 137 -10.31 0.27 11.06
N TYR A 138 -9.59 -0.70 10.54
CA TYR A 138 -8.32 -0.49 9.81
C TYR A 138 -8.36 -1.27 8.51
N HIS A 139 -8.22 -0.58 7.39
CA HIS A 139 -8.08 -1.17 6.07
C HIS A 139 -6.60 -1.13 5.70
N LEU A 140 -5.96 -2.29 5.59
CA LEU A 140 -4.55 -2.39 5.25
C LEU A 140 -4.38 -2.86 3.81
N ARG A 141 -3.48 -2.21 3.06
CA ARG A 141 -3.03 -2.64 1.73
C ARG A 141 -1.55 -3.03 1.79
N THR A 142 -1.23 -4.22 1.28
CA THR A 142 0.14 -4.73 1.21
C THR A 142 0.45 -5.23 -0.20
N PRO A 143 1.73 -5.46 -0.56
CA PRO A 143 2.09 -6.07 -1.82
C PRO A 143 1.38 -7.42 -2.06
N PRO A 144 0.94 -7.71 -3.29
CA PRO A 144 0.17 -8.92 -3.59
C PRO A 144 1.03 -10.20 -3.50
N PHE A 145 2.35 -10.06 -3.64
CA PHE A 145 3.30 -11.18 -3.64
C PHE A 145 3.80 -11.54 -2.23
N TRP A 146 3.49 -10.75 -1.21
CA TRP A 146 3.77 -11.10 0.18
C TRP A 146 2.63 -11.93 0.77
N ASP A 147 2.99 -12.84 1.67
CA ASP A 147 1.99 -13.60 2.42
C ASP A 147 1.16 -12.64 3.28
N GLY A 148 -0.14 -12.86 3.27
CA GLY A 148 -1.07 -12.05 4.06
C GLY A 148 -1.35 -12.67 5.43
N VAL A 149 -1.95 -11.86 6.28
CA VAL A 149 -2.57 -12.35 7.52
C VAL A 149 -3.90 -13.05 7.22
N SER A 150 -4.39 -13.82 8.18
CA SER A 150 -5.70 -14.49 8.07
C SER A 150 -6.81 -13.49 7.71
N GLY A 151 -7.67 -13.86 6.78
CA GLY A 151 -8.74 -13.00 6.26
C GLY A 151 -8.31 -12.01 5.18
N SER A 152 -7.01 -11.98 4.80
CA SER A 152 -6.57 -11.15 3.67
C SER A 152 -6.99 -11.75 2.33
N TYR A 153 -7.22 -10.88 1.34
CA TYR A 153 -7.60 -11.27 -0.02
C TYR A 153 -6.90 -10.38 -1.05
N LEU A 154 -6.77 -10.90 -2.28
CA LEU A 154 -6.25 -10.14 -3.40
C LEU A 154 -7.38 -9.37 -4.08
N GLN A 155 -7.13 -8.11 -4.41
CA GLN A 155 -8.04 -7.27 -5.17
C GLN A 155 -7.29 -6.64 -6.34
N ALA A 156 -7.92 -6.60 -7.52
CA ALA A 156 -7.46 -5.80 -8.64
C ALA A 156 -7.37 -4.32 -8.20
N PHE A 157 -6.27 -3.66 -8.59
CA PHE A 157 -5.98 -2.31 -8.10
C PHE A 157 -5.83 -1.33 -9.25
N ALA A 158 -4.89 -1.58 -10.18
CA ALA A 158 -4.66 -0.69 -11.29
C ALA A 158 -4.67 -1.42 -12.63
N MET A 159 -5.05 -0.68 -13.66
CA MET A 159 -5.15 -1.14 -15.03
C MET A 159 -4.16 -0.39 -15.92
N VAL A 160 -3.68 -1.06 -16.97
CA VAL A 160 -2.74 -0.49 -17.94
C VAL A 160 -3.30 -0.63 -19.33
N LYS A 161 -3.19 0.44 -20.13
CA LYS A 161 -3.35 0.39 -21.56
C LYS A 161 -1.98 0.40 -22.22
N TRP A 162 -1.66 -0.69 -22.89
CA TRP A 162 -0.40 -0.89 -23.57
C TRP A 162 -0.44 -0.30 -24.97
N TYR A 163 0.63 0.37 -25.36
CA TYR A 163 0.85 0.84 -26.74
C TYR A 163 2.05 0.15 -27.40
N ASP A 164 2.74 -0.70 -26.64
CA ASP A 164 3.85 -1.55 -27.11
C ASP A 164 3.56 -3.00 -26.72
N ALA A 165 3.37 -3.84 -27.74
CA ALA A 165 3.07 -5.25 -27.55
C ALA A 165 4.25 -6.08 -27.01
N ALA A 166 5.49 -5.59 -27.15
CA ALA A 166 6.66 -6.26 -26.57
C ALA A 166 6.67 -6.07 -25.05
N LEU A 167 6.46 -4.82 -24.58
CA LEU A 167 6.34 -4.51 -23.15
C LEU A 167 5.15 -5.22 -22.50
N GLU A 168 3.99 -5.29 -23.19
CA GLU A 168 2.83 -6.02 -22.69
C GLU A 168 3.15 -7.50 -22.50
N ARG A 169 3.89 -8.11 -23.42
CA ARG A 169 4.26 -9.52 -23.36
C ARG A 169 5.23 -9.80 -22.22
N GLU A 170 6.24 -8.97 -22.09
CA GLU A 170 7.20 -9.04 -20.97
C GLU A 170 6.50 -8.92 -19.62
N TRP A 171 5.59 -7.94 -19.46
CA TRP A 171 4.78 -7.80 -18.26
C TRP A 171 3.99 -9.08 -17.91
N ARG A 172 3.34 -9.71 -18.89
CA ARG A 172 2.55 -10.93 -18.69
C ARG A 172 3.38 -12.10 -18.17
N GLU A 173 4.66 -12.18 -18.50
CA GLU A 173 5.57 -13.21 -17.99
C GLU A 173 5.88 -13.01 -16.51
N TYR A 174 6.01 -11.79 -16.03
CA TYR A 174 6.33 -11.46 -14.64
C TYR A 174 5.15 -11.50 -13.67
N ARG A 175 3.97 -11.12 -14.06
CA ARG A 175 2.67 -11.17 -13.35
C ARG A 175 2.61 -10.76 -11.86
N ARG A 176 3.62 -10.08 -11.31
CA ARG A 176 3.72 -9.74 -9.88
C ARG A 176 4.11 -8.29 -9.64
N GLY A 177 3.62 -7.41 -10.50
CA GLY A 177 3.88 -5.99 -10.35
C GLY A 177 3.13 -5.38 -9.16
N TYR A 178 3.77 -4.46 -8.48
CA TYR A 178 3.21 -3.70 -7.38
C TYR A 178 3.17 -2.21 -7.71
N MET A 179 2.02 -1.59 -7.55
CA MET A 179 1.88 -0.16 -7.72
C MET A 179 2.01 0.57 -6.38
N GLY A 180 1.36 0.08 -5.34
CA GLY A 180 1.38 0.68 -4.01
C GLY A 180 0.47 1.89 -3.91
N LEU A 181 1.07 3.08 -3.82
CA LEU A 181 0.34 4.34 -3.70
C LEU A 181 -0.50 4.62 -4.95
N GLY A 182 -1.80 4.75 -4.79
CA GLY A 182 -2.74 4.99 -5.89
C GLY A 182 -3.15 6.45 -6.07
N PHE A 183 -2.78 7.32 -5.14
CA PHE A 183 -3.19 8.73 -5.09
C PHE A 183 -4.72 8.90 -5.11
N ASP A 184 -5.44 7.92 -4.55
CA ASP A 184 -6.89 7.81 -4.42
C ASP A 184 -7.40 8.28 -3.05
#